data_3f5edd30a8c703b28ccd3503a074d8fc
#
_entry.id   3f5edd30a8c703b28ccd3503a074d8fc
#
_cell.length_a   1.000
_cell.length_b   1.000
_cell.length_c   1.000
_cell.angle_alpha   90.00
_cell.angle_beta   90.00
_cell.angle_gamma   90.00
#
_symmetry.space_group_name_H-M   'P 1'
#
loop_
_entity.id
_entity.type
_entity.pdbx_description
1 polymer ?
#
loop_
_entity_poly.entity_id
_entity_poly.type
_entity_poly.pdbx_seq_one_letter_code
_entity_poly.pdbx_strand_id
1 'polypeptide(L)'
;MANGVEPSSAPALLSVDNLSAGYGKIRALHGVSLRVPQARIVCVLGANGAGKTTLMRALSGLLPVSDGQAIFDGQSTANVPAETLVRRGIAHVPQGRMVFAQLTVRDNLVLGGYTRPAAEVRDDIDRVLGYFPRLKERITSRAGTLSGGEQQMLAIARGLLAKPRLLMLDEPSMGVAPILKDAIFEKLRDIRDRENLTLLIVEQDADIALDISDEGYVIETGRVVMQGPAAELAGNEDIRRAYLGG
;
A
#
# COMPACT_ATOMS: atom_id res chain seq x y z
N MET A 1 -14.84 27.49 4.13
CA MET A 1 -15.25 27.23 2.73
C MET A 1 -14.28 26.21 2.21
N ALA A 2 -14.74 24.99 1.95
CA ALA A 2 -13.88 23.93 1.45
C ALA A 2 -13.49 24.26 0.00
N ASN A 3 -12.20 24.52 -0.25
CA ASN A 3 -11.67 24.64 -1.59
C ASN A 3 -11.78 23.26 -2.25
N GLY A 4 -12.79 23.12 -3.13
CA GLY A 4 -12.95 21.94 -3.96
C GLY A 4 -11.85 21.93 -5.03
N VAL A 5 -10.76 21.25 -4.76
CA VAL A 5 -9.85 20.80 -5.80
C VAL A 5 -10.60 19.70 -6.57
N GLU A 6 -10.86 19.91 -7.87
CA GLU A 6 -11.49 18.89 -8.70
C GLU A 6 -10.59 17.63 -8.70
N PRO A 7 -11.17 16.45 -8.44
CA PRO A 7 -10.40 15.22 -8.48
C PRO A 7 -9.87 14.98 -9.90
N SER A 8 -8.65 14.44 -10.01
CA SER A 8 -8.01 14.02 -11.26
C SER A 8 -9.02 13.40 -12.23
N SER A 9 -9.03 13.86 -13.49
CA SER A 9 -9.93 13.38 -14.55
C SER A 9 -9.62 11.95 -15.02
N ALA A 10 -8.55 11.33 -14.50
CA ALA A 10 -8.19 9.95 -14.81
C ALA A 10 -9.19 8.96 -14.20
N PRO A 11 -9.56 7.88 -14.92
CA PRO A 11 -10.48 6.88 -14.38
C PRO A 11 -9.89 6.25 -13.12
N ALA A 12 -10.64 6.26 -12.01
CA ALA A 12 -10.20 5.67 -10.76
C ALA A 12 -10.20 4.14 -10.87
N LEU A 13 -9.07 3.50 -10.54
CA LEU A 13 -8.98 2.04 -10.40
C LEU A 13 -9.66 1.59 -9.10
N LEU A 14 -9.51 2.38 -8.02
CA LEU A 14 -10.21 2.18 -6.76
C LEU A 14 -10.95 3.48 -6.39
N SER A 15 -12.24 3.37 -6.09
CA SER A 15 -13.07 4.43 -5.52
C SER A 15 -13.63 3.99 -4.18
N VAL A 16 -13.54 4.85 -3.19
CA VAL A 16 -14.07 4.64 -1.84
C VAL A 16 -15.00 5.79 -1.51
N ASP A 17 -16.24 5.51 -1.15
CA ASP A 17 -17.25 6.51 -0.84
C ASP A 17 -17.88 6.25 0.52
N ASN A 18 -17.74 7.22 1.44
CA ASN A 18 -18.33 7.23 2.79
C ASN A 18 -18.08 5.94 3.59
N LEU A 19 -16.92 5.29 3.38
CA LEU A 19 -16.59 4.00 3.96
C LEU A 19 -16.41 4.11 5.47
N SER A 20 -17.14 3.28 6.21
CA SER A 20 -17.04 3.12 7.65
C SER A 20 -16.73 1.67 8.00
N ALA A 21 -15.81 1.48 8.95
CA ALA A 21 -15.40 0.16 9.42
C ALA A 21 -14.84 0.26 10.85
N GLY A 22 -14.76 -0.89 11.54
CA GLY A 22 -14.24 -0.91 12.90
C GLY A 22 -14.20 -2.31 13.49
N TYR A 23 -13.87 -2.40 14.77
CA TYR A 23 -13.68 -3.64 15.50
C TYR A 23 -14.76 -3.81 16.57
N GLY A 24 -15.64 -4.78 16.40
CA GLY A 24 -16.77 -4.98 17.31
C GLY A 24 -17.67 -3.74 17.36
N LYS A 25 -17.79 -3.12 18.54
CA LYS A 25 -18.59 -1.89 18.72
C LYS A 25 -17.82 -0.59 18.47
N ILE A 26 -16.50 -0.66 18.27
CA ILE A 26 -15.65 0.51 18.09
C ILE A 26 -15.50 0.80 16.60
N ARG A 27 -16.09 1.91 16.14
CA ARG A 27 -15.89 2.39 14.78
C ARG A 27 -14.56 3.14 14.71
N ALA A 28 -13.69 2.75 13.80
CA ALA A 28 -12.37 3.36 13.59
C ALA A 28 -12.30 4.22 12.31
N LEU A 29 -13.21 3.98 11.34
CA LEU A 29 -13.39 4.80 10.14
C LEU A 29 -14.79 5.37 10.12
N HIS A 30 -14.90 6.66 9.79
CA HIS A 30 -16.11 7.46 9.87
C HIS A 30 -16.41 8.17 8.53
N GLY A 31 -16.82 7.42 7.51
CA GLY A 31 -17.18 7.98 6.22
C GLY A 31 -15.95 8.45 5.41
N VAL A 32 -14.93 7.59 5.31
CA VAL A 32 -13.73 7.85 4.49
C VAL A 32 -14.09 7.78 3.02
N SER A 33 -13.70 8.82 2.27
CA SER A 33 -13.81 8.85 0.80
C SER A 33 -12.44 9.16 0.21
N LEU A 34 -12.03 8.37 -0.80
CA LEU A 34 -10.78 8.58 -1.55
C LEU A 34 -10.87 7.94 -2.94
N ARG A 35 -9.98 8.36 -3.84
CA ARG A 35 -9.83 7.81 -5.18
C ARG A 35 -8.37 7.43 -5.42
N VAL A 36 -8.16 6.32 -6.11
CA VAL A 36 -6.83 5.88 -6.56
C VAL A 36 -6.90 5.72 -8.08
N PRO A 37 -6.42 6.72 -8.85
CA PRO A 37 -6.39 6.63 -10.29
C PRO A 37 -5.44 5.53 -10.76
N GLN A 38 -5.70 4.99 -11.95
CA GLN A 38 -4.85 3.94 -12.53
C GLN A 38 -3.43 4.45 -12.78
N ALA A 39 -2.43 3.58 -12.53
CA ALA A 39 -1.01 3.86 -12.71
C ALA A 39 -0.50 5.09 -11.92
N ARG A 40 -1.16 5.42 -10.81
CA ARG A 40 -0.75 6.49 -9.89
C ARG A 40 -0.30 5.94 -8.55
N ILE A 41 0.50 6.73 -7.87
CA ILE A 41 0.83 6.53 -6.45
C ILE A 41 -0.03 7.49 -5.64
N VAL A 42 -0.85 6.94 -4.76
CA VAL A 42 -1.66 7.71 -3.81
C VAL A 42 -1.18 7.40 -2.40
N CYS A 43 -0.92 8.42 -1.60
CA CYS A 43 -0.62 8.22 -0.18
C CYS A 43 -1.77 8.63 0.73
N VAL A 44 -1.88 7.94 1.87
CA VAL A 44 -2.75 8.31 2.99
C VAL A 44 -1.87 8.53 4.21
N LEU A 45 -1.80 9.78 4.65
CA LEU A 45 -1.01 10.22 5.79
C LEU A 45 -1.86 10.26 7.05
N GLY A 46 -1.24 10.04 8.19
CA GLY A 46 -1.90 10.17 9.48
C GLY A 46 -1.04 9.64 10.63
N ALA A 47 -1.31 10.14 11.82
CA ALA A 47 -0.65 9.68 13.04
C ALA A 47 -1.00 8.21 13.37
N ASN A 48 -0.30 7.64 14.35
CA ASN A 48 -0.65 6.32 14.88
C ASN A 48 -2.08 6.36 15.47
N GLY A 49 -2.88 5.36 15.12
CA GLY A 49 -4.29 5.30 15.54
C GLY A 49 -5.26 6.12 14.69
N ALA A 50 -4.81 6.84 13.67
CA ALA A 50 -5.69 7.65 12.80
C ALA A 50 -6.69 6.81 11.96
N GLY A 51 -6.48 5.48 11.83
CA GLY A 51 -7.34 4.59 11.06
C GLY A 51 -6.71 4.01 9.79
N LYS A 52 -5.44 4.31 9.49
CA LYS A 52 -4.73 3.87 8.27
C LYS A 52 -4.77 2.36 8.04
N THR A 53 -4.29 1.57 9.01
CA THR A 53 -4.31 0.10 8.94
C THR A 53 -5.74 -0.45 8.87
N THR A 54 -6.71 0.21 9.53
CA THR A 54 -8.13 -0.16 9.45
C THR A 54 -8.65 0.02 8.02
N LEU A 55 -8.28 1.11 7.36
CA LEU A 55 -8.61 1.37 5.96
C LEU A 55 -8.03 0.26 5.06
N MET A 56 -6.75 -0.05 5.22
CA MET A 56 -6.08 -1.09 4.44
C MET A 56 -6.73 -2.47 4.62
N ARG A 57 -7.10 -2.82 5.87
CA ARG A 57 -7.81 -4.08 6.17
C ARG A 57 -9.22 -4.13 5.59
N ALA A 58 -9.94 -3.01 5.62
CA ALA A 58 -11.27 -2.94 5.03
C ALA A 58 -11.22 -3.12 3.50
N LEU A 59 -10.27 -2.44 2.84
CA LEU A 59 -10.08 -2.52 1.39
C LEU A 59 -9.55 -3.88 0.92
N SER A 60 -8.79 -4.59 1.75
CA SER A 60 -8.27 -5.93 1.46
C SER A 60 -9.20 -7.08 1.88
N GLY A 61 -10.42 -6.79 2.36
CA GLY A 61 -11.38 -7.82 2.77
C GLY A 61 -11.03 -8.54 4.08
N LEU A 62 -10.08 -7.99 4.87
CA LEU A 62 -9.67 -8.51 6.18
C LEU A 62 -10.49 -7.93 7.34
N LEU A 63 -11.29 -6.90 7.06
CA LEU A 63 -12.19 -6.27 8.02
C LEU A 63 -13.51 -5.94 7.31
N PRO A 64 -14.67 -6.28 7.90
CA PRO A 64 -15.95 -5.97 7.28
C PRO A 64 -16.20 -4.46 7.24
N VAL A 65 -16.75 -3.99 6.11
CA VAL A 65 -17.27 -2.64 5.92
C VAL A 65 -18.66 -2.59 6.54
N SER A 66 -18.88 -1.63 7.43
CA SER A 66 -20.17 -1.45 8.12
C SER A 66 -21.12 -0.50 7.40
N ASP A 67 -20.57 0.45 6.60
CA ASP A 67 -21.32 1.43 5.83
C ASP A 67 -20.46 2.01 4.71
N GLY A 68 -21.10 2.57 3.67
CA GLY A 68 -20.42 3.09 2.47
C GLY A 68 -20.03 2.00 1.48
N GLN A 69 -19.20 2.36 0.52
CA GLN A 69 -18.79 1.44 -0.55
C GLN A 69 -17.34 1.60 -0.94
N ALA A 70 -16.78 0.52 -1.48
CA ALA A 70 -15.50 0.53 -2.16
C ALA A 70 -15.64 -0.23 -3.49
N ILE A 71 -15.21 0.38 -4.58
CA ILE A 71 -15.33 -0.14 -5.94
C ILE A 71 -13.94 -0.23 -6.54
N PHE A 72 -13.52 -1.42 -6.93
CA PHE A 72 -12.27 -1.69 -7.63
C PHE A 72 -12.59 -2.19 -9.04
N ASP A 73 -12.07 -1.50 -10.06
CA ASP A 73 -12.29 -1.86 -11.46
C ASP A 73 -13.78 -2.06 -11.80
N GLY A 74 -14.63 -1.14 -11.33
CA GLY A 74 -16.08 -1.19 -11.53
C GLY A 74 -16.84 -2.23 -10.68
N GLN A 75 -16.16 -2.99 -9.83
CA GLN A 75 -16.79 -4.03 -8.99
C GLN A 75 -16.67 -3.69 -7.51
N SER A 76 -17.76 -3.92 -6.75
CA SER A 76 -17.74 -3.75 -5.30
C SER A 76 -16.72 -4.69 -4.65
N THR A 77 -15.95 -4.15 -3.69
CA THR A 77 -15.01 -4.90 -2.84
C THR A 77 -15.53 -5.05 -1.41
N ALA A 78 -16.58 -4.33 -1.04
CA ALA A 78 -17.12 -4.36 0.31
C ALA A 78 -17.58 -5.77 0.68
N ASN A 79 -17.05 -6.28 1.80
CA ASN A 79 -17.34 -7.60 2.34
C ASN A 79 -17.04 -8.78 1.38
N VAL A 80 -16.18 -8.56 0.37
CA VAL A 80 -15.66 -9.62 -0.49
C VAL A 80 -14.45 -10.27 0.21
N PRO A 81 -14.35 -11.63 0.24
CA PRO A 81 -13.22 -12.32 0.86
C PRO A 81 -11.86 -11.90 0.26
N ALA A 82 -10.85 -11.76 1.12
CA ALA A 82 -9.50 -11.32 0.72
C ALA A 82 -8.91 -12.15 -0.42
N GLU A 83 -9.08 -13.47 -0.40
CA GLU A 83 -8.64 -14.36 -1.48
C GLU A 83 -9.25 -13.99 -2.84
N THR A 84 -10.52 -13.64 -2.86
CA THR A 84 -11.20 -13.19 -4.08
C THR A 84 -10.64 -11.85 -4.56
N LEU A 85 -10.35 -10.92 -3.65
CA LEU A 85 -9.75 -9.63 -3.98
C LEU A 85 -8.34 -9.79 -4.56
N VAL A 86 -7.54 -10.71 -4.03
CA VAL A 86 -6.22 -11.05 -4.60
C VAL A 86 -6.37 -11.55 -6.04
N ARG A 87 -7.32 -12.45 -6.31
CA ARG A 87 -7.60 -12.94 -7.68
C ARG A 87 -8.10 -11.84 -8.63
N ARG A 88 -8.74 -10.78 -8.10
CA ARG A 88 -9.13 -9.61 -8.87
C ARG A 88 -7.99 -8.62 -9.13
N GLY A 89 -6.84 -8.81 -8.48
CA GLY A 89 -5.64 -7.98 -8.67
C GLY A 89 -5.39 -6.95 -7.57
N ILE A 90 -5.92 -7.13 -6.36
CA ILE A 90 -5.55 -6.34 -5.18
C ILE A 90 -4.55 -7.14 -4.34
N ALA A 91 -3.33 -6.63 -4.13
CA ALA A 91 -2.39 -7.20 -3.17
C ALA A 91 -2.18 -6.23 -2.00
N HIS A 92 -2.07 -6.77 -0.79
CA HIS A 92 -1.81 -6.00 0.42
C HIS A 92 -0.54 -6.50 1.10
N VAL A 93 0.41 -5.59 1.28
CA VAL A 93 1.61 -5.78 2.10
C VAL A 93 1.35 -5.13 3.45
N PRO A 94 1.06 -5.93 4.50
CA PRO A 94 0.69 -5.40 5.80
C PRO A 94 1.90 -4.86 6.56
N GLN A 95 1.62 -4.02 7.55
CA GLN A 95 2.60 -3.52 8.51
C GLN A 95 3.36 -4.68 9.18
N GLY A 96 4.64 -4.49 9.46
CA GLY A 96 5.45 -5.47 10.18
C GLY A 96 6.02 -6.59 9.29
N ARG A 97 6.09 -6.38 7.96
CA ARG A 97 6.74 -7.25 6.95
C ARG A 97 6.07 -8.62 6.76
N MET A 98 5.72 -9.30 7.84
CA MET A 98 5.06 -10.63 7.89
C MET A 98 5.67 -11.65 6.92
N VAL A 99 7.01 -11.71 6.87
CA VAL A 99 7.72 -12.76 6.12
C VAL A 99 7.70 -14.08 6.88
N PHE A 100 7.68 -15.19 6.16
CA PHE A 100 7.80 -16.52 6.76
C PHE A 100 9.27 -16.77 7.09
N ALA A 101 9.68 -16.44 8.32
CA ALA A 101 11.08 -16.41 8.75
C ALA A 101 11.83 -17.74 8.59
N GLN A 102 11.13 -18.86 8.73
CA GLN A 102 11.71 -20.21 8.62
C GLN A 102 11.87 -20.69 7.17
N LEU A 103 11.15 -20.07 6.24
CA LEU A 103 11.23 -20.40 4.81
C LEU A 103 12.34 -19.60 4.14
N THR A 104 12.81 -20.11 3.00
CA THR A 104 13.78 -19.38 2.17
C THR A 104 13.16 -18.13 1.53
N VAL A 105 14.01 -17.23 1.01
CA VAL A 105 13.56 -16.10 0.18
C VAL A 105 12.74 -16.61 -0.99
N ARG A 106 13.23 -17.65 -1.71
CA ARG A 106 12.51 -18.30 -2.82
C ARG A 106 11.12 -18.77 -2.41
N ASP A 107 11.00 -19.50 -1.30
CA ASP A 107 9.72 -20.05 -0.85
C ASP A 107 8.73 -18.94 -0.49
N ASN A 108 9.21 -17.87 0.17
CA ASN A 108 8.40 -16.68 0.43
C ASN A 108 7.86 -16.06 -0.86
N LEU A 109 8.69 -15.96 -1.91
CA LEU A 109 8.27 -15.44 -3.21
C LEU A 109 7.23 -16.34 -3.87
N VAL A 110 7.46 -17.66 -3.90
CA VAL A 110 6.50 -18.63 -4.47
C VAL A 110 5.13 -18.52 -3.80
N LEU A 111 5.08 -18.36 -2.47
CA LEU A 111 3.83 -18.15 -1.73
C LEU A 111 3.11 -16.87 -2.12
N GLY A 112 3.83 -15.82 -2.57
CA GLY A 112 3.21 -14.59 -3.08
C GLY A 112 2.31 -14.82 -4.29
N GLY A 113 2.65 -15.80 -5.11
CA GLY A 113 1.90 -16.16 -6.32
C GLY A 113 0.89 -17.30 -6.15
N TYR A 114 0.50 -17.66 -4.92
CA TYR A 114 -0.32 -18.85 -4.65
C TYR A 114 -1.65 -18.93 -5.40
N THR A 115 -2.18 -17.81 -5.88
CA THR A 115 -3.43 -17.75 -6.66
C THR A 115 -3.21 -17.95 -8.16
N ARG A 116 -1.95 -18.11 -8.61
CA ARG A 116 -1.54 -18.18 -10.02
C ARG A 116 -0.93 -19.55 -10.39
N PRO A 117 -0.90 -19.94 -11.66
CA PRO A 117 -0.22 -21.14 -12.12
C PRO A 117 1.26 -21.13 -11.71
N ALA A 118 1.74 -22.24 -11.13
CA ALA A 118 3.10 -22.34 -10.59
C ALA A 118 4.21 -22.09 -11.64
N ALA A 119 3.96 -22.40 -12.92
CA ALA A 119 4.89 -22.12 -14.00
C ALA A 119 5.09 -20.61 -14.19
N GLU A 120 4.01 -19.85 -14.30
CA GLU A 120 4.05 -18.39 -14.44
C GLU A 120 4.73 -17.70 -13.25
N VAL A 121 4.47 -18.20 -12.02
CA VAL A 121 5.11 -17.67 -10.81
C VAL A 121 6.62 -17.87 -10.86
N ARG A 122 7.08 -19.05 -11.33
CA ARG A 122 8.53 -19.31 -11.46
C ARG A 122 9.20 -18.36 -12.43
N ASP A 123 8.55 -18.11 -13.57
CA ASP A 123 9.08 -17.19 -14.60
C ASP A 123 9.11 -15.74 -14.09
N ASP A 124 8.09 -15.33 -13.32
CA ASP A 124 8.01 -13.98 -12.74
C ASP A 124 8.99 -13.73 -11.57
N ILE A 125 9.52 -14.77 -10.91
CA ILE A 125 10.48 -14.60 -9.81
C ILE A 125 11.73 -13.85 -10.28
N ASP A 126 12.30 -14.20 -11.43
CA ASP A 126 13.50 -13.52 -11.94
C ASP A 126 13.23 -12.07 -12.32
N ARG A 127 12.04 -11.76 -12.86
CA ARG A 127 11.58 -10.39 -13.12
C ARG A 127 11.51 -9.57 -11.82
N VAL A 128 10.86 -10.10 -10.79
CA VAL A 128 10.72 -9.41 -9.50
C VAL A 128 12.07 -9.26 -8.80
N LEU A 129 12.94 -10.27 -8.84
CA LEU A 129 14.30 -10.20 -8.29
C LEU A 129 15.19 -9.19 -9.03
N GLY A 130 14.85 -8.83 -10.27
CA GLY A 130 15.51 -7.75 -11.00
C GLY A 130 15.35 -6.38 -10.31
N TYR A 131 14.25 -6.16 -9.59
CA TYR A 131 14.06 -4.96 -8.76
C TYR A 131 14.83 -5.02 -7.42
N PHE A 132 15.13 -6.22 -6.92
CA PHE A 132 15.71 -6.45 -5.60
C PHE A 132 16.98 -7.34 -5.67
N PRO A 133 18.12 -6.84 -6.21
CA PRO A 133 19.34 -7.64 -6.41
C PRO A 133 19.83 -8.33 -5.14
N ARG A 134 19.73 -7.67 -3.97
CA ARG A 134 20.10 -8.25 -2.67
C ARG A 134 19.31 -9.50 -2.32
N LEU A 135 18.03 -9.56 -2.68
CA LEU A 135 17.22 -10.78 -2.49
C LEU A 135 17.66 -11.90 -3.44
N LYS A 136 18.10 -11.55 -4.65
CA LYS A 136 18.63 -12.53 -5.61
C LYS A 136 19.90 -13.21 -5.07
N GLU A 137 20.82 -12.44 -4.49
CA GLU A 137 22.04 -12.95 -3.84
C GLU A 137 21.73 -13.89 -2.66
N ARG A 138 20.59 -13.68 -2.01
CA ARG A 138 20.16 -14.40 -0.81
C ARG A 138 18.99 -15.37 -1.05
N ILE A 139 18.76 -15.77 -2.29
CA ILE A 139 17.57 -16.51 -2.72
C ILE A 139 17.35 -17.83 -1.95
N THR A 140 18.40 -18.50 -1.53
CA THR A 140 18.38 -19.74 -0.74
C THR A 140 18.49 -19.53 0.77
N SER A 141 18.73 -18.28 1.22
CA SER A 141 18.83 -17.95 2.65
C SER A 141 17.44 -17.97 3.29
N ARG A 142 17.37 -18.31 4.59
CA ARG A 142 16.14 -18.18 5.38
C ARG A 142 15.76 -16.71 5.52
N ALA A 143 14.49 -16.36 5.32
CA ALA A 143 14.00 -14.99 5.41
C ALA A 143 14.25 -14.34 6.79
N GLY A 144 14.26 -15.13 7.86
CA GLY A 144 14.57 -14.66 9.22
C GLY A 144 16.01 -14.18 9.41
N THR A 145 16.95 -14.53 8.51
CA THR A 145 18.37 -14.09 8.56
C THR A 145 18.62 -12.79 7.79
N LEU A 146 17.62 -12.26 7.13
CA LEU A 146 17.68 -11.00 6.40
C LEU A 146 17.63 -9.80 7.36
N SER A 147 18.28 -8.70 6.99
CA SER A 147 18.10 -7.41 7.66
C SER A 147 16.66 -6.92 7.57
N GLY A 148 16.29 -5.95 8.42
CA GLY A 148 14.93 -5.40 8.41
C GLY A 148 14.51 -4.80 7.07
N GLY A 149 15.42 -4.10 6.38
CA GLY A 149 15.16 -3.56 5.05
C GLY A 149 15.02 -4.65 3.97
N GLU A 150 15.87 -5.69 4.02
CA GLU A 150 15.76 -6.84 3.11
C GLU A 150 14.45 -7.61 3.32
N GLN A 151 13.99 -7.76 4.57
CA GLN A 151 12.69 -8.37 4.88
C GLN A 151 11.52 -7.52 4.33
N GLN A 152 11.64 -6.19 4.41
CA GLN A 152 10.65 -5.28 3.82
C GLN A 152 10.61 -5.42 2.28
N MET A 153 11.78 -5.44 1.64
CA MET A 153 11.89 -5.69 0.20
C MET A 153 11.30 -7.06 -0.17
N LEU A 154 11.52 -8.10 0.65
CA LEU A 154 10.94 -9.42 0.43
C LEU A 154 9.41 -9.40 0.56
N ALA A 155 8.85 -8.66 1.52
CA ALA A 155 7.41 -8.51 1.67
C ALA A 155 6.77 -7.83 0.44
N ILE A 156 7.41 -6.76 -0.08
CA ILE A 156 6.99 -6.08 -1.30
C ILE A 156 7.10 -7.01 -2.51
N ALA A 157 8.25 -7.67 -2.69
CA ALA A 157 8.50 -8.62 -3.77
C ALA A 157 7.46 -9.75 -3.78
N ARG A 158 7.10 -10.27 -2.60
CA ARG A 158 6.04 -11.26 -2.43
C ARG A 158 4.68 -10.73 -2.89
N GLY A 159 4.34 -9.48 -2.57
CA GLY A 159 3.12 -8.83 -3.06
C GLY A 159 3.07 -8.71 -4.59
N LEU A 160 4.22 -8.43 -5.23
CA LEU A 160 4.33 -8.31 -6.69
C LEU A 160 4.13 -9.65 -7.41
N LEU A 161 4.44 -10.78 -6.78
CA LEU A 161 4.24 -12.13 -7.37
C LEU A 161 2.75 -12.48 -7.53
N ALA A 162 1.85 -11.80 -6.81
CA ALA A 162 0.41 -11.90 -7.09
C ALA A 162 0.03 -11.25 -8.44
N LYS A 163 0.94 -10.52 -9.09
CA LYS A 163 0.73 -9.74 -10.32
C LYS A 163 -0.45 -8.76 -10.17
N PRO A 164 -0.41 -7.89 -9.16
CA PRO A 164 -1.53 -7.03 -8.83
C PRO A 164 -1.68 -5.88 -9.84
N ARG A 165 -2.91 -5.36 -9.95
CA ARG A 165 -3.20 -4.07 -10.57
C ARG A 165 -3.15 -2.93 -9.55
N LEU A 166 -3.44 -3.25 -8.27
CA LEU A 166 -3.32 -2.36 -7.12
C LEU A 166 -2.49 -3.05 -6.03
N LEU A 167 -1.34 -2.46 -5.70
CA LEU A 167 -0.53 -2.86 -4.56
C LEU A 167 -0.74 -1.87 -3.42
N MET A 168 -1.23 -2.37 -2.30
CA MET A 168 -1.46 -1.60 -1.08
C MET A 168 -0.34 -1.88 -0.08
N LEU A 169 0.26 -0.83 0.48
CA LEU A 169 1.43 -0.89 1.37
C LEU A 169 1.11 -0.20 2.69
N ASP A 170 1.17 -0.94 3.79
CA ASP A 170 0.87 -0.43 5.14
C ASP A 170 2.18 -0.14 5.89
N GLU A 171 2.54 1.14 5.99
CA GLU A 171 3.74 1.68 6.63
C GLU A 171 5.04 0.98 6.19
N PRO A 172 5.37 0.99 4.88
CA PRO A 172 6.54 0.29 4.35
C PRO A 172 7.88 0.83 4.88
N SER A 173 7.93 2.06 5.41
CA SER A 173 9.12 2.66 6.01
C SER A 173 9.38 2.23 7.45
N MET A 174 8.38 1.64 8.14
CA MET A 174 8.44 1.38 9.57
C MET A 174 9.53 0.37 9.95
N GLY A 175 10.40 0.77 10.90
CA GLY A 175 11.49 -0.08 11.38
C GLY A 175 12.57 -0.38 10.33
N VAL A 176 12.66 0.44 9.29
CA VAL A 176 13.72 0.39 8.28
C VAL A 176 14.72 1.51 8.57
N ALA A 177 16.02 1.23 8.39
CA ALA A 177 17.07 2.24 8.54
C ALA A 177 16.87 3.38 7.51
N PRO A 178 17.13 4.66 7.88
CA PRO A 178 16.83 5.82 7.03
C PRO A 178 17.32 5.68 5.59
N ILE A 179 18.58 5.31 5.39
CA ILE A 179 19.17 5.14 4.04
C ILE A 179 18.48 4.07 3.18
N LEU A 180 17.82 3.09 3.81
CA LEU A 180 17.09 2.06 3.08
C LEU A 180 15.64 2.45 2.80
N LYS A 181 15.09 3.43 3.54
CA LYS A 181 13.74 3.97 3.26
C LYS A 181 13.70 4.56 1.86
N ASP A 182 14.61 5.50 1.57
CA ASP A 182 14.69 6.17 0.26
C ASP A 182 14.82 5.14 -0.87
N ALA A 183 15.71 4.16 -0.71
CA ALA A 183 15.89 3.10 -1.68
C ALA A 183 14.63 2.25 -1.91
N ILE A 184 13.82 2.00 -0.88
CA ILE A 184 12.55 1.27 -1.02
C ILE A 184 11.55 2.11 -1.82
N PHE A 185 11.40 3.40 -1.50
CA PHE A 185 10.43 4.28 -2.14
C PHE A 185 10.82 4.61 -3.58
N GLU A 186 12.10 4.85 -3.87
CA GLU A 186 12.61 4.95 -5.25
C GLU A 186 12.30 3.68 -6.06
N LYS A 187 12.46 2.51 -5.43
CA LYS A 187 12.15 1.24 -6.07
C LYS A 187 10.65 1.08 -6.35
N LEU A 188 9.78 1.54 -5.45
CA LEU A 188 8.33 1.54 -5.69
C LEU A 188 7.95 2.45 -6.87
N ARG A 189 8.60 3.62 -7.02
CA ARG A 189 8.44 4.50 -8.18
C ARG A 189 8.88 3.81 -9.47
N ASP A 190 10.08 3.20 -9.48
CA ASP A 190 10.60 2.45 -10.64
C ASP A 190 9.66 1.30 -11.06
N ILE A 191 9.13 0.55 -10.11
CA ILE A 191 8.17 -0.54 -10.37
C ILE A 191 6.86 0.02 -10.94
N ARG A 192 6.31 1.10 -10.36
CA ARG A 192 5.12 1.76 -10.88
C ARG A 192 5.30 2.14 -12.34
N ASP A 193 6.42 2.77 -12.68
CA ASP A 193 6.69 3.28 -14.02
C ASP A 193 6.88 2.15 -15.04
N ARG A 194 7.58 1.08 -14.68
CA ARG A 194 7.85 -0.04 -15.58
C ARG A 194 6.68 -0.99 -15.76
N GLU A 195 5.90 -1.20 -14.72
CA GLU A 195 4.80 -2.17 -14.73
C GLU A 195 3.41 -1.52 -14.88
N ASN A 196 3.36 -0.18 -14.97
CA ASN A 196 2.11 0.60 -14.98
C ASN A 196 1.23 0.24 -13.76
N LEU A 197 1.89 -0.01 -12.61
CA LEU A 197 1.27 -0.46 -11.37
C LEU A 197 0.61 0.70 -10.64
N THR A 198 -0.55 0.47 -10.05
CA THR A 198 -1.19 1.43 -9.15
C THR A 198 -0.77 1.13 -7.71
N LEU A 199 -0.40 2.17 -6.95
CA LEU A 199 0.01 2.03 -5.55
C LEU A 199 -0.92 2.84 -4.63
N LEU A 200 -1.32 2.24 -3.51
CA LEU A 200 -1.90 2.93 -2.36
C LEU A 200 -1.00 2.70 -1.16
N ILE A 201 -0.40 3.77 -0.65
CA ILE A 201 0.56 3.72 0.44
C ILE A 201 -0.05 4.43 1.65
N VAL A 202 -0.09 3.79 2.80
CA VAL A 202 -0.39 4.48 4.04
C VAL A 202 0.91 4.66 4.83
N GLU A 203 1.17 5.85 5.33
CA GLU A 203 2.42 6.21 6.00
C GLU A 203 2.20 7.23 7.14
N GLN A 204 3.13 7.26 8.06
CA GLN A 204 3.26 8.31 9.06
C GLN A 204 4.34 9.32 8.65
N ASP A 205 5.38 8.87 7.96
CA ASP A 205 6.48 9.70 7.46
C ASP A 205 6.02 10.42 6.18
N ALA A 206 5.57 11.66 6.34
CA ALA A 206 4.95 12.42 5.25
C ALA A 206 5.95 12.85 4.18
N ASP A 207 7.22 13.16 4.56
CA ASP A 207 8.24 13.59 3.61
C ASP A 207 8.43 12.55 2.52
N ILE A 208 8.70 11.30 2.93
CA ILE A 208 8.99 10.24 1.99
C ILE A 208 7.76 9.80 1.20
N ALA A 209 6.57 9.84 1.83
CA ALA A 209 5.35 9.43 1.15
C ALA A 209 4.91 10.44 0.09
N LEU A 210 4.97 11.75 0.41
CA LEU A 210 4.59 12.80 -0.53
C LEU A 210 5.58 12.94 -1.68
N ASP A 211 6.88 12.70 -1.44
CA ASP A 211 7.91 12.80 -2.47
C ASP A 211 7.65 11.88 -3.68
N ILE A 212 7.13 10.68 -3.44
CA ILE A 212 6.87 9.72 -4.53
C ILE A 212 5.43 9.72 -5.03
N SER A 213 4.51 10.37 -4.33
CA SER A 213 3.07 10.29 -4.62
C SER A 213 2.62 11.34 -5.62
N ASP A 214 1.59 11.01 -6.38
CA ASP A 214 0.88 11.95 -7.27
C ASP A 214 -0.19 12.72 -6.47
N GLU A 215 -0.92 12.03 -5.60
CA GLU A 215 -2.02 12.57 -4.77
C GLU A 215 -1.88 12.07 -3.33
N GLY A 216 -2.37 12.85 -2.39
CA GLY A 216 -2.36 12.50 -0.98
C GLY A 216 -3.68 12.79 -0.27
N TYR A 217 -3.93 12.02 0.77
CA TYR A 217 -5.03 12.19 1.72
C TYR A 217 -4.45 12.23 3.13
N VAL A 218 -4.96 13.12 3.97
CA VAL A 218 -4.64 13.14 5.40
C VAL A 218 -5.82 12.61 6.17
N ILE A 219 -5.58 11.59 7.00
CA ILE A 219 -6.60 10.97 7.84
C ILE A 219 -6.33 11.26 9.32
N GLU A 220 -7.35 11.75 10.01
CA GLU A 220 -7.33 11.99 11.46
C GLU A 220 -8.59 11.41 12.08
N THR A 221 -8.43 10.64 13.15
CA THR A 221 -9.55 10.03 13.89
C THR A 221 -10.58 9.37 12.97
N GLY A 222 -10.08 8.64 11.95
CA GLY A 222 -10.92 7.90 11.00
C GLY A 222 -11.65 8.74 9.96
N ARG A 223 -11.27 9.99 9.74
CA ARG A 223 -11.86 10.90 8.74
C ARG A 223 -10.79 11.49 7.84
N VAL A 224 -11.08 11.67 6.57
CA VAL A 224 -10.24 12.49 5.70
C VAL A 224 -10.44 13.96 6.06
N VAL A 225 -9.37 14.64 6.45
CA VAL A 225 -9.39 16.06 6.83
C VAL A 225 -8.77 16.94 5.76
N MET A 226 -7.89 16.40 4.91
CA MET A 226 -7.25 17.11 3.81
C MET A 226 -6.98 16.15 2.65
N GLN A 227 -7.02 16.66 1.41
CA GLN A 227 -6.68 15.93 0.21
C GLN A 227 -6.20 16.86 -0.89
N GLY A 228 -5.39 16.36 -1.81
CA GLY A 228 -4.94 17.12 -2.98
C GLY A 228 -3.70 16.53 -3.65
N PRO A 229 -3.15 17.22 -4.64
CA PRO A 229 -1.87 16.88 -5.24
C PRO A 229 -0.78 16.81 -4.17
N ALA A 230 0.07 15.77 -4.23
CA ALA A 230 1.11 15.55 -3.21
C ALA A 230 2.06 16.76 -3.06
N ALA A 231 2.39 17.43 -4.18
CA ALA A 231 3.23 18.62 -4.18
C ALA A 231 2.60 19.81 -3.40
N GLU A 232 1.26 19.97 -3.47
CA GLU A 232 0.55 21.02 -2.71
C GLU A 232 0.50 20.67 -1.21
N LEU A 233 0.28 19.39 -0.89
CA LEU A 233 0.27 18.91 0.49
C LEU A 233 1.65 19.06 1.15
N ALA A 234 2.74 18.77 0.42
CA ALA A 234 4.11 18.96 0.91
C ALA A 234 4.44 20.44 1.22
N GLY A 235 3.82 21.38 0.49
CA GLY A 235 3.94 22.82 0.75
C GLY A 235 3.04 23.36 1.87
N ASN A 236 2.12 22.56 2.39
CA ASN A 236 1.13 23.02 3.39
C ASN A 236 1.74 23.12 4.78
N GLU A 237 1.61 24.31 5.43
CA GLU A 237 2.19 24.57 6.75
C GLU A 237 1.61 23.69 7.85
N ASP A 238 0.33 23.33 7.80
CA ASP A 238 -0.30 22.48 8.82
C ASP A 238 0.24 21.06 8.75
N ILE A 239 0.44 20.52 7.53
CA ILE A 239 1.08 19.23 7.32
C ILE A 239 2.54 19.27 7.80
N ARG A 240 3.27 20.34 7.47
CA ARG A 240 4.66 20.51 7.93
C ARG A 240 4.77 20.51 9.44
N ARG A 241 3.91 21.21 10.14
CA ARG A 241 3.90 21.23 11.62
C ARG A 241 3.47 19.89 12.23
N ALA A 242 2.50 19.20 11.63
CA ALA A 242 1.95 17.97 12.20
C ALA A 242 2.79 16.72 11.90
N TYR A 243 3.44 16.66 10.72
CA TYR A 243 4.02 15.43 10.19
C TYR A 243 5.46 15.57 9.69
N LEU A 244 5.99 16.79 9.42
CA LEU A 244 7.32 17.00 8.83
C LEU A 244 8.37 17.53 9.84
N GLY A 245 8.06 17.54 11.13
CA GLY A 245 8.97 17.96 12.18
C GLY A 245 9.47 19.40 11.95
N GLY A 246 8.70 20.39 12.34
CA GLY A 246 9.10 21.80 12.28
C GLY A 246 10.21 22.13 13.25
#